data_c65b683990fee26e6d780054e0eb8dfa
#
_entry.id   c65b683990fee26e6d780054e0eb8dfa
#
_cell.length_a   1.000
_cell.length_b   1.000
_cell.length_c   1.000
_cell.angle_alpha   90.00
_cell.angle_beta   90.00
_cell.angle_gamma   90.00
#
_symmetry.space_group_name_H-M   'P 1'
#
loop_
_entity.id
_entity.type
_entity.pdbx_description
1 polymer ?
#
loop_
_entity_poly.entity_id
_entity_poly.type
_entity_poly.pdbx_seq_one_letter_code
_entity_poly.pdbx_strand_id
1 'polypeptide(L)'
;MVLLTHPNTPTTTIYNRASLQALADFVQEHDLILVVDQAFEDYTFGAECLTPAALPGMFERTVTVFSFSKGMGLSGMRVGYIVCSDQIMDSMYANAVGVIGATSTSGQKAALAALEHPEFMQEFARAYEVRRRKAYEILNCVPGVHMALPESGFLGWIDVSELGNSTEIAQYLAVSYTHLTLPTK
;
A
#
# COMPACT_ATOMS: atom_id res chain seq x y z
N MET A 1 -10.86 17.24 -5.90
CA MET A 1 -10.33 15.87 -5.91
C MET A 1 -9.64 15.59 -4.58
N VAL A 2 -9.85 14.40 -4.01
CA VAL A 2 -9.16 13.90 -2.82
C VAL A 2 -8.32 12.68 -3.23
N LEU A 3 -7.11 12.57 -2.71
CA LEU A 3 -6.23 11.39 -2.87
C LEU A 3 -6.08 10.70 -1.52
N LEU A 4 -6.36 9.42 -1.47
CA LEU A 4 -6.23 8.57 -0.30
C LEU A 4 -5.35 7.37 -0.62
N THR A 5 -4.45 7.02 0.29
CA THR A 5 -3.78 5.71 0.28
C THR A 5 -4.41 4.83 1.35
N HIS A 6 -5.00 3.69 0.96
CA HIS A 6 -5.71 2.80 1.87
C HIS A 6 -5.61 1.34 1.42
N PRO A 7 -4.91 0.49 2.20
CA PRO A 7 -4.20 0.76 3.47
C PRO A 7 -3.16 1.87 3.35
N ASN A 8 -2.98 2.65 4.41
CA ASN A 8 -2.11 3.82 4.36
C ASN A 8 -0.62 3.45 4.28
N THR A 9 0.09 4.15 3.45
CA THR A 9 1.54 4.03 3.30
C THR A 9 2.18 5.41 3.54
N PRO A 10 3.17 5.53 4.42
CA PRO A 10 3.97 4.48 5.07
C PRO A 10 3.50 4.05 6.47
N THR A 11 2.44 4.64 7.02
CA THR A 11 2.01 4.39 8.41
C THR A 11 1.42 3.00 8.66
N THR A 12 1.04 2.29 7.58
CA THR A 12 0.46 0.93 7.59
C THR A 12 -0.92 0.81 8.23
N THR A 13 -1.57 1.94 8.49
CA THR A 13 -2.89 2.01 9.12
C THR A 13 -4.00 1.62 8.15
N ILE A 14 -5.00 0.90 8.64
CA ILE A 14 -6.25 0.61 7.93
C ILE A 14 -7.35 1.51 8.49
N TYR A 15 -7.94 2.36 7.64
CA TYR A 15 -9.06 3.20 8.05
C TYR A 15 -10.29 2.36 8.32
N ASN A 16 -10.92 2.56 9.47
CA ASN A 16 -12.14 1.86 9.83
C ASN A 16 -13.34 2.38 9.02
N ARG A 17 -14.43 1.61 9.04
CA ARG A 17 -15.67 1.93 8.31
C ARG A 17 -16.21 3.33 8.63
N ALA A 18 -16.14 3.78 9.88
CA ALA A 18 -16.65 5.09 10.27
C ALA A 18 -15.85 6.24 9.65
N SER A 19 -14.53 6.13 9.64
CA SER A 19 -13.64 7.10 8.99
C SER A 19 -13.84 7.15 7.48
N LEU A 20 -14.01 5.99 6.85
CA LEU A 20 -14.27 5.92 5.40
C LEU A 20 -15.67 6.45 5.05
N GLN A 21 -16.67 6.23 5.91
CA GLN A 21 -18.00 6.82 5.72
C GLN A 21 -17.96 8.35 5.85
N ALA A 22 -17.27 8.89 6.85
CA ALA A 22 -17.11 10.34 7.00
C ALA A 22 -16.39 10.96 5.78
N LEU A 23 -15.39 10.27 5.23
CA LEU A 23 -14.75 10.68 3.98
C LEU A 23 -15.71 10.62 2.79
N ALA A 24 -16.52 9.57 2.69
CA ALA A 24 -17.51 9.42 1.63
C ALA A 24 -18.57 10.54 1.68
N ASP A 25 -19.08 10.86 2.88
CA ASP A 25 -20.04 11.94 3.09
C ASP A 25 -19.44 13.29 2.65
N PHE A 26 -18.20 13.58 3.06
CA PHE A 26 -17.48 14.78 2.65
C PHE A 26 -17.28 14.87 1.12
N VAL A 27 -16.87 13.77 0.50
CA VAL A 27 -16.65 13.70 -0.96
C VAL A 27 -17.94 13.92 -1.74
N GLN A 28 -19.08 13.39 -1.23
CA GLN A 28 -20.39 13.57 -1.83
C GLN A 28 -20.92 15.00 -1.61
N GLU A 29 -20.81 15.54 -0.41
CA GLU A 29 -21.26 16.90 -0.07
C GLU A 29 -20.59 17.97 -0.94
N HIS A 30 -19.28 17.78 -1.22
CA HIS A 30 -18.49 18.75 -1.99
C HIS A 30 -18.34 18.37 -3.48
N ASP A 31 -19.08 17.39 -3.96
CA ASP A 31 -19.03 16.88 -5.35
C ASP A 31 -17.62 16.65 -5.86
N LEU A 32 -16.83 15.90 -5.08
CA LEU A 32 -15.42 15.62 -5.39
C LEU A 32 -15.24 14.25 -6.04
N ILE A 33 -14.13 14.09 -6.74
CA ILE A 33 -13.59 12.77 -7.15
C ILE A 33 -12.63 12.29 -6.07
N LEU A 34 -12.79 11.04 -5.66
CA LEU A 34 -11.88 10.34 -4.77
C LEU A 34 -10.96 9.42 -5.58
N VAL A 35 -9.66 9.55 -5.41
CA VAL A 35 -8.66 8.61 -5.94
C VAL A 35 -8.09 7.82 -4.77
N VAL A 36 -8.18 6.49 -4.83
CA VAL A 36 -7.72 5.58 -3.77
C VAL A 36 -6.59 4.72 -4.29
N ASP A 37 -5.41 4.83 -3.70
CA ASP A 37 -4.31 3.89 -3.91
C ASP A 37 -4.47 2.70 -2.95
N GLN A 38 -4.82 1.53 -3.49
CA GLN A 38 -4.99 0.27 -2.75
C GLN A 38 -3.85 -0.74 -2.99
N ALA A 39 -2.66 -0.28 -3.30
CA ALA A 39 -1.53 -1.14 -3.64
C ALA A 39 -1.12 -2.15 -2.54
N PHE A 40 -1.57 -1.98 -1.30
CA PHE A 40 -1.26 -2.86 -0.16
C PHE A 40 -2.45 -3.66 0.38
N GLU A 41 -3.55 -3.75 -0.36
CA GLU A 41 -4.77 -4.45 0.08
C GLU A 41 -4.56 -5.94 0.39
N ASP A 42 -3.59 -6.58 -0.27
CA ASP A 42 -3.29 -8.01 -0.09
C ASP A 42 -2.63 -8.33 1.27
N TYR A 43 -2.12 -7.34 1.96
CA TYR A 43 -1.38 -7.50 3.22
C TYR A 43 -2.10 -6.79 4.37
N THR A 44 -3.26 -7.29 4.79
CA THR A 44 -4.06 -6.71 5.87
C THR A 44 -4.03 -7.54 7.17
N PHE A 45 -3.31 -8.66 7.17
CA PHE A 45 -3.10 -9.52 8.33
C PHE A 45 -4.39 -9.91 9.07
N GLY A 46 -5.48 -10.09 8.32
CA GLY A 46 -6.80 -10.45 8.83
C GLY A 46 -7.68 -9.27 9.25
N ALA A 47 -7.21 -8.03 9.13
CA ALA A 47 -8.07 -6.86 9.27
C ALA A 47 -8.95 -6.65 8.03
N GLU A 48 -10.17 -6.16 8.23
CA GLU A 48 -11.06 -5.79 7.12
C GLU A 48 -10.51 -4.52 6.42
N CYS A 49 -10.21 -4.63 5.13
CA CYS A 49 -9.89 -3.49 4.28
C CYS A 49 -11.06 -3.17 3.37
N LEU A 50 -11.91 -2.25 3.78
CA LEU A 50 -13.08 -1.84 3.02
C LEU A 50 -12.67 -0.91 1.87
N THR A 51 -12.99 -1.30 0.63
CA THR A 51 -12.81 -0.42 -0.53
C THR A 51 -13.80 0.75 -0.50
N PRO A 52 -13.35 2.01 -0.49
CA PRO A 52 -14.25 3.18 -0.43
C PRO A 52 -15.27 3.22 -1.56
N ALA A 53 -14.93 2.74 -2.76
CA ALA A 53 -15.84 2.65 -3.90
C ALA A 53 -17.06 1.76 -3.64
N ALA A 54 -17.00 0.84 -2.67
CA ALA A 54 -18.11 -0.03 -2.28
C ALA A 54 -19.13 0.65 -1.35
N LEU A 55 -18.83 1.84 -0.84
CA LEU A 55 -19.79 2.62 -0.04
C LEU A 55 -20.89 3.20 -0.93
N PRO A 56 -22.11 3.38 -0.40
CA PRO A 56 -23.24 3.93 -1.15
C PRO A 56 -22.92 5.26 -1.84
N GLY A 57 -23.16 5.35 -3.15
CA GLY A 57 -22.96 6.58 -3.94
C GLY A 57 -21.50 6.91 -4.24
N MET A 58 -20.54 6.02 -3.91
CA MET A 58 -19.12 6.31 -4.09
C MET A 58 -18.54 5.74 -5.39
N PHE A 59 -19.10 4.69 -5.99
CA PHE A 59 -18.54 4.07 -7.20
C PHE A 59 -18.41 5.07 -8.36
N GLU A 60 -19.43 5.91 -8.58
CA GLU A 60 -19.50 6.87 -9.69
C GLU A 60 -18.52 8.05 -9.57
N ARG A 61 -17.88 8.18 -8.41
CA ARG A 61 -16.93 9.26 -8.12
C ARG A 61 -15.60 8.78 -7.56
N THR A 62 -15.34 7.47 -7.60
CA THR A 62 -14.09 6.90 -7.08
C THR A 62 -13.28 6.26 -8.19
N VAL A 63 -11.99 6.55 -8.21
CA VAL A 63 -10.97 5.85 -8.98
C VAL A 63 -10.14 5.03 -8.01
N THR A 64 -10.26 3.71 -8.06
CA THR A 64 -9.44 2.81 -7.23
C THR A 64 -8.29 2.25 -8.05
N VAL A 65 -7.07 2.45 -7.55
CA VAL A 65 -5.83 2.02 -8.20
C VAL A 65 -5.27 0.81 -7.47
N PHE A 66 -5.07 -0.27 -8.21
CA PHE A 66 -4.51 -1.52 -7.71
C PHE A 66 -3.16 -1.82 -8.35
N SER A 67 -2.32 -2.57 -7.63
CA SER A 67 -0.97 -2.88 -8.10
C SER A 67 -0.61 -4.34 -7.88
N PHE A 68 -0.11 -4.99 -8.92
CA PHE A 68 0.49 -6.33 -8.80
C PHE A 68 1.90 -6.31 -8.20
N SER A 69 2.44 -5.12 -7.96
CA SER A 69 3.82 -4.95 -7.48
C SER A 69 4.05 -5.50 -6.08
N LYS A 70 3.05 -5.44 -5.20
CA LYS A 70 3.18 -5.75 -3.77
C LYS A 70 2.72 -7.17 -3.45
N GLY A 71 1.42 -7.41 -3.39
CA GLY A 71 0.86 -8.70 -3.04
C GLY A 71 1.33 -9.86 -3.91
N MET A 72 1.52 -9.60 -5.19
CA MET A 72 1.98 -10.61 -6.15
C MET A 72 3.49 -10.57 -6.42
N GLY A 73 4.26 -9.67 -5.79
CA GLY A 73 5.71 -9.60 -5.94
C GLY A 73 6.19 -9.21 -7.34
N LEU A 74 5.33 -8.59 -8.17
CA LEU A 74 5.61 -8.29 -9.57
C LEU A 74 6.10 -6.86 -9.80
N SER A 75 6.78 -6.25 -8.85
CA SER A 75 7.21 -4.85 -8.94
C SER A 75 8.05 -4.54 -10.17
N GLY A 76 8.88 -5.48 -10.63
CA GLY A 76 9.69 -5.36 -11.84
C GLY A 76 8.88 -5.44 -13.14
N MET A 77 7.68 -5.98 -13.12
CA MET A 77 6.82 -6.14 -14.31
C MET A 77 6.03 -4.88 -14.66
N ARG A 78 5.95 -3.90 -13.77
CA ARG A 78 5.29 -2.62 -13.98
C ARG A 78 3.83 -2.72 -14.42
N VAL A 79 3.03 -3.53 -13.72
CA VAL A 79 1.61 -3.77 -14.01
C VAL A 79 0.75 -3.41 -12.81
N GLY A 80 -0.36 -2.78 -13.07
CA GLY A 80 -1.45 -2.47 -12.16
C GLY A 80 -2.73 -2.29 -12.96
N TYR A 81 -3.83 -2.01 -12.28
CA TYR A 81 -5.11 -1.75 -12.91
C TYR A 81 -5.91 -0.71 -12.12
N ILE A 82 -6.90 -0.15 -12.78
CA ILE A 82 -7.79 0.86 -12.23
C ILE A 82 -9.23 0.33 -12.33
N VAL A 83 -10.01 0.59 -11.30
CA VAL A 83 -11.45 0.35 -11.27
C VAL A 83 -12.16 1.68 -11.02
N CYS A 84 -13.06 2.05 -11.92
CA CYS A 84 -13.90 3.24 -11.80
C CYS A 84 -15.13 3.11 -12.72
N SER A 85 -16.05 4.08 -12.68
CA SER A 85 -17.20 4.12 -13.60
C SER A 85 -16.77 4.38 -15.04
N ASP A 86 -17.60 3.96 -16.01
CA ASP A 86 -17.33 4.13 -17.44
C ASP A 86 -17.08 5.58 -17.82
N GLN A 87 -17.85 6.51 -17.24
CA GLN A 87 -17.72 7.94 -17.51
C GLN A 87 -16.31 8.48 -17.15
N ILE A 88 -15.77 8.02 -16.02
CA ILE A 88 -14.39 8.38 -15.60
C ILE A 88 -13.39 7.66 -16.50
N MET A 89 -13.62 6.38 -16.79
CA MET A 89 -12.73 5.55 -17.60
C MET A 89 -12.53 6.12 -19.00
N ASP A 90 -13.58 6.56 -19.67
CA ASP A 90 -13.49 7.15 -21.01
C ASP A 90 -12.57 8.37 -21.05
N SER A 91 -12.69 9.22 -20.02
CA SER A 91 -11.83 10.42 -19.91
C SER A 91 -10.38 10.06 -19.61
N MET A 92 -10.14 9.04 -18.78
CA MET A 92 -8.80 8.59 -18.41
C MET A 92 -8.12 7.84 -19.55
N TYR A 93 -8.83 6.97 -20.25
CA TYR A 93 -8.28 6.13 -21.30
C TYR A 93 -7.68 6.96 -22.45
N ALA A 94 -8.41 7.98 -22.89
CA ALA A 94 -7.94 8.87 -23.96
C ALA A 94 -6.60 9.56 -23.63
N ASN A 95 -6.41 9.93 -22.36
CA ASN A 95 -5.17 10.54 -21.89
C ASN A 95 -4.07 9.51 -21.63
N ALA A 96 -4.42 8.35 -21.07
CA ALA A 96 -3.46 7.30 -20.73
C ALA A 96 -2.72 6.75 -21.97
N VAL A 97 -3.43 6.57 -23.08
CA VAL A 97 -2.83 6.11 -24.35
C VAL A 97 -1.73 7.06 -24.81
N GLY A 98 -1.93 8.37 -24.66
CA GLY A 98 -0.96 9.40 -25.07
C GLY A 98 0.26 9.51 -24.13
N VAL A 99 0.09 9.19 -22.85
CA VAL A 99 1.12 9.40 -21.81
C VAL A 99 1.89 8.11 -21.48
N ILE A 100 1.18 7.01 -21.34
CA ILE A 100 1.73 5.74 -20.85
C ILE A 100 2.01 4.77 -22.00
N GLY A 101 1.23 4.85 -23.09
CA GLY A 101 1.25 3.85 -24.16
C GLY A 101 0.61 2.54 -23.71
N ALA A 102 1.19 1.41 -24.11
CA ALA A 102 0.68 0.09 -23.76
C ALA A 102 1.49 -0.55 -22.64
N THR A 103 0.79 -1.23 -21.71
CA THR A 103 1.43 -2.05 -20.68
C THR A 103 2.14 -3.25 -21.31
N SER A 104 3.31 -3.59 -20.79
CA SER A 104 4.14 -4.72 -21.26
C SER A 104 3.34 -6.03 -21.35
N THR A 105 3.36 -6.68 -22.49
CA THR A 105 2.71 -7.98 -22.70
C THR A 105 3.23 -9.06 -21.77
N SER A 106 4.54 -9.08 -21.49
CA SER A 106 5.14 -10.03 -20.54
C SER A 106 4.63 -9.74 -19.12
N GLY A 107 4.53 -8.48 -18.74
CA GLY A 107 3.95 -8.08 -17.45
C GLY A 107 2.49 -8.50 -17.29
N GLN A 108 1.67 -8.31 -18.32
CA GLN A 108 0.27 -8.75 -18.32
C GLN A 108 0.14 -10.28 -18.19
N LYS A 109 0.97 -11.04 -18.89
CA LYS A 109 1.00 -12.51 -18.78
C LYS A 109 1.46 -12.98 -17.39
N ALA A 110 2.44 -12.29 -16.79
CA ALA A 110 2.87 -12.60 -15.43
C ALA A 110 1.75 -12.31 -14.41
N ALA A 111 1.04 -11.19 -14.57
CA ALA A 111 -0.11 -10.85 -13.72
C ALA A 111 -1.25 -11.87 -13.87
N LEU A 112 -1.55 -12.30 -15.09
CA LEU A 112 -2.57 -13.33 -15.34
C LEU A 112 -2.21 -14.65 -14.64
N ALA A 113 -0.98 -15.12 -14.82
CA ALA A 113 -0.49 -16.34 -14.16
C ALA A 113 -0.55 -16.21 -12.63
N ALA A 114 -0.25 -15.04 -12.08
CA ALA A 114 -0.34 -14.79 -10.64
C ALA A 114 -1.78 -14.83 -10.13
N LEU A 115 -2.74 -14.34 -10.90
CA LEU A 115 -4.18 -14.41 -10.58
C LEU A 115 -4.74 -15.83 -10.65
N GLU A 116 -4.20 -16.66 -11.54
CA GLU A 116 -4.57 -18.07 -11.66
C GLU A 116 -4.01 -18.93 -10.51
N HIS A 117 -2.98 -18.46 -9.81
CA HIS A 117 -2.28 -19.14 -8.73
C HIS A 117 -2.16 -18.27 -7.47
N PRO A 118 -3.29 -17.91 -6.83
CA PRO A 118 -3.27 -16.96 -5.69
C PRO A 118 -2.67 -17.55 -4.39
N GLU A 119 -2.40 -18.84 -4.33
CA GLU A 119 -1.89 -19.53 -3.14
C GLU A 119 -0.55 -18.99 -2.64
N PHE A 120 0.33 -18.53 -3.54
CA PHE A 120 1.62 -17.96 -3.15
C PHE A 120 1.47 -16.62 -2.40
N MET A 121 0.43 -15.84 -2.67
CA MET A 121 0.14 -14.61 -1.96
C MET A 121 -0.12 -14.87 -0.47
N GLN A 122 -0.82 -15.98 -0.17
CA GLN A 122 -1.07 -16.39 1.21
C GLN A 122 0.21 -16.80 1.94
N GLU A 123 1.18 -17.39 1.23
CA GLU A 123 2.49 -17.71 1.80
C GLU A 123 3.27 -16.43 2.11
N PHE A 124 3.25 -15.45 1.20
CA PHE A 124 3.88 -14.14 1.44
C PHE A 124 3.22 -13.43 2.63
N ALA A 125 1.89 -13.38 2.68
CA ALA A 125 1.16 -12.77 3.79
C ALA A 125 1.53 -13.41 5.15
N ARG A 126 1.60 -14.75 5.21
CA ARG A 126 2.04 -15.48 6.41
C ARG A 126 3.48 -15.17 6.80
N ALA A 127 4.38 -15.11 5.82
CA ALA A 127 5.77 -14.76 6.07
C ALA A 127 5.92 -13.32 6.60
N TYR A 128 5.17 -12.38 6.05
CA TYR A 128 5.15 -10.99 6.54
C TYR A 128 4.48 -10.86 7.91
N GLU A 129 3.46 -11.64 8.21
CA GLU A 129 2.85 -11.68 9.55
C GLU A 129 3.89 -12.05 10.63
N VAL A 130 4.70 -13.07 10.37
CA VAL A 130 5.78 -13.47 11.29
C VAL A 130 6.83 -12.36 11.42
N ARG A 131 7.24 -11.78 10.29
CA ARG A 131 8.27 -10.72 10.26
C ARG A 131 7.82 -9.46 10.99
N ARG A 132 6.57 -8.99 10.78
CA ARG A 132 6.06 -7.79 11.43
C ARG A 132 6.00 -7.93 12.95
N ARG A 133 5.55 -9.09 13.47
CA ARG A 133 5.53 -9.37 14.91
C ARG A 133 6.93 -9.38 15.50
N LYS A 134 7.85 -10.06 14.84
CA LYS A 134 9.23 -10.11 15.29
C LYS A 134 9.90 -8.73 15.28
N ALA A 135 9.66 -7.94 14.23
CA ALA A 135 10.17 -6.57 14.17
C ALA A 135 9.59 -5.71 15.30
N TYR A 136 8.28 -5.79 15.53
CA TYR A 136 7.59 -5.10 16.61
C TYR A 136 8.20 -5.46 17.99
N GLU A 137 8.38 -6.74 18.27
CA GLU A 137 8.95 -7.21 19.53
C GLU A 137 10.38 -6.71 19.73
N ILE A 138 11.25 -6.82 18.71
CA ILE A 138 12.65 -6.42 18.80
C ILE A 138 12.78 -4.90 18.93
N LEU A 139 12.08 -4.12 18.12
CA LEU A 139 12.24 -2.68 18.12
C LEU A 139 11.70 -2.02 19.38
N ASN A 140 10.59 -2.50 19.91
CA ASN A 140 10.05 -1.98 21.17
C ASN A 140 10.84 -2.41 22.43
N CYS A 141 11.85 -3.27 22.29
CA CYS A 141 12.82 -3.52 23.36
C CYS A 141 13.95 -2.48 23.40
N VAL A 142 14.08 -1.65 22.35
CA VAL A 142 15.14 -0.61 22.29
C VAL A 142 14.64 0.65 22.99
N PRO A 143 15.33 1.15 24.04
CA PRO A 143 14.92 2.38 24.72
C PRO A 143 14.81 3.57 23.77
N GLY A 144 13.72 4.31 23.84
CA GLY A 144 13.45 5.47 23.00
C GLY A 144 13.00 5.16 21.57
N VAL A 145 12.72 3.90 21.26
CA VAL A 145 12.20 3.45 19.96
C VAL A 145 10.80 2.87 20.16
N HIS A 146 9.83 3.37 19.44
CA HIS A 146 8.44 2.90 19.51
C HIS A 146 7.92 2.59 18.12
N MET A 147 7.36 1.42 17.95
CA MET A 147 6.74 0.96 16.70
C MET A 147 5.33 0.48 17.00
N ALA A 148 4.32 1.04 16.34
CA ALA A 148 3.00 0.43 16.32
C ALA A 148 3.05 -0.87 15.52
N LEU A 149 2.27 -1.88 15.94
CA LEU A 149 2.19 -3.12 15.16
C LEU A 149 1.54 -2.78 13.81
N PRO A 150 2.24 -2.99 12.66
CA PRO A 150 1.67 -2.67 11.36
C PRO A 150 0.35 -3.39 11.10
N GLU A 151 -0.67 -2.67 10.68
CA GLU A 151 -1.98 -3.24 10.32
C GLU A 151 -1.99 -3.78 8.89
N SER A 152 -1.09 -3.26 8.06
CA SER A 152 -0.99 -3.64 6.64
C SER A 152 0.43 -3.53 6.09
N GLY A 153 0.62 -4.06 4.89
CA GLY A 153 1.86 -3.91 4.12
C GLY A 153 3.06 -4.65 4.71
N PHE A 154 4.24 -4.22 4.32
CA PHE A 154 5.51 -4.76 4.79
C PHE A 154 6.47 -3.67 5.28
N LEU A 155 5.91 -2.50 5.62
CA LEU A 155 6.63 -1.38 6.20
C LEU A 155 6.43 -1.36 7.72
N GLY A 156 7.31 -0.67 8.43
CA GLY A 156 7.17 -0.34 9.84
C GLY A 156 7.32 1.16 10.04
N TRP A 157 6.36 1.78 10.71
CA TRP A 157 6.45 3.17 11.12
C TRP A 157 7.03 3.23 12.52
N ILE A 158 8.22 3.83 12.62
CA ILE A 158 9.01 3.82 13.87
C ILE A 158 9.13 5.25 14.38
N ASP A 159 8.67 5.46 15.60
CA ASP A 159 8.89 6.72 16.33
C ASP A 159 10.22 6.64 17.09
N VAL A 160 11.07 7.61 16.83
CA VAL A 160 12.39 7.78 17.44
C VAL A 160 12.52 9.17 18.09
N SER A 161 11.40 9.83 18.36
CA SER A 161 11.38 11.22 18.89
C SER A 161 12.15 11.39 20.21
N GLU A 162 12.21 10.36 21.04
CA GLU A 162 12.99 10.35 22.28
C GLU A 162 14.50 10.32 22.05
N LEU A 163 14.96 9.88 20.86
CA LEU A 163 16.37 9.78 20.52
C LEU A 163 16.90 11.02 19.80
N GLY A 164 16.00 11.88 19.28
CA GLY A 164 16.35 13.12 18.60
C GLY A 164 15.76 13.28 17.20
N ASN A 165 16.48 13.94 16.31
CA ASN A 165 16.00 14.22 14.96
C ASN A 165 16.01 12.95 14.10
N SER A 166 14.85 12.58 13.53
CA SER A 166 14.69 11.34 12.75
C SER A 166 15.58 11.29 11.49
N THR A 167 15.86 12.43 10.86
CA THR A 167 16.74 12.49 9.69
C THR A 167 18.19 12.18 10.08
N GLU A 168 18.66 12.73 11.19
CA GLU A 168 20.02 12.47 11.70
C GLU A 168 20.19 11.01 12.12
N ILE A 169 19.18 10.46 12.78
CA ILE A 169 19.16 9.03 13.16
C ILE A 169 19.17 8.15 11.91
N ALA A 170 18.34 8.44 10.89
CA ALA A 170 18.32 7.69 9.64
C ALA A 170 19.67 7.75 8.91
N GLN A 171 20.32 8.92 8.87
CA GLN A 171 21.66 9.08 8.31
C GLN A 171 22.70 8.28 9.08
N TYR A 172 22.67 8.35 10.41
CA TYR A 172 23.58 7.58 11.27
C TYR A 172 23.42 6.06 11.04
N LEU A 173 22.20 5.56 10.99
CA LEU A 173 21.93 4.16 10.71
C LEU A 173 22.39 3.74 9.32
N ALA A 174 22.15 4.57 8.30
CA ALA A 174 22.60 4.30 6.94
C ALA A 174 24.12 4.21 6.84
N VAL A 175 24.85 5.12 7.47
CA VAL A 175 26.33 5.11 7.50
C VAL A 175 26.83 3.91 8.30
N SER A 176 26.27 3.65 9.48
CA SER A 176 26.69 2.54 10.34
C SER A 176 26.42 1.17 9.69
N TYR A 177 25.29 1.03 8.98
CA TYR A 177 24.97 -0.20 8.29
C TYR A 177 25.84 -0.46 7.07
N THR A 178 26.24 0.57 6.32
CA THR A 178 27.16 0.41 5.17
C THR A 178 28.56 0.01 5.59
N HIS A 179 28.95 0.25 6.85
CA HIS A 179 30.21 -0.22 7.42
C HIS A 179 30.12 -1.61 8.09
N LEU A 180 28.93 -2.11 8.34
CA LEU A 180 28.70 -3.50 8.68
C LEU A 180 28.83 -4.33 7.41
N THR A 181 30.06 -4.63 7.03
CA THR A 181 30.34 -5.53 5.92
C THR A 181 29.56 -6.83 6.12
N LEU A 182 28.84 -7.25 5.06
CA LEU A 182 28.34 -8.60 5.00
C LEU A 182 29.47 -9.56 5.37
N PRO A 183 29.24 -10.55 6.25
CA PRO A 183 30.26 -11.51 6.54
C PRO A 183 30.66 -12.18 5.21
N THR A 184 31.83 -11.85 4.74
CA THR A 184 32.46 -12.56 3.64
C THR A 184 32.76 -13.94 4.14
N LYS A 185 32.09 -14.93 3.57
CA LYS A 185 32.49 -16.33 3.74
C LYS A 185 33.83 -16.57 3.13
#